data_e36d507fcef0f977e69fffb5c679e3c8
#
_entry.id   e36d507fcef0f977e69fffb5c679e3c8
#
_cell.length_a   1.000
_cell.length_b   1.000
_cell.length_c   1.000
_cell.angle_alpha   90.00
_cell.angle_beta   90.00
_cell.angle_gamma   90.00
#
_symmetry.space_group_name_H-M   'P 1'
#
loop_
_entity.id
_entity.type
_entity.pdbx_description
1 polymer ?
#
loop_
_entity_poly.entity_id
_entity_poly.type
_entity_poly.pdbx_seq_one_letter_code
_entity_poly.pdbx_strand_id
1 'polypeptide(L)'
;GPGITKRLPGMIIGVLAGVLTYFALAMQDASLLEVTNNPLIIGPLGVSGEGYFASITERWHEIGDLRLSQVGALFGSALTLAVLLSIDTLKTCVVLDQMTRSRHNPNRELVAQGAANIASCSVGGIPGAGTMGATLINLSSGATTRASGLVEGVLALLSALLLSNFIAWIPVSALAAGLIVVGFRMIDREPLRFIQSSATVFDFGVVVAVVVVALSIGLIAASGVGVALAIVLFLREQIGGTVVRHKFYVNQMSSNWHRPESETRILEQKGDQAVIFELQGSLFFGTTQQLYGLIEAEIKTRKFIILDMKRVMSVDVTAAHLLNQLRDSLSETGAMLLLSNVRENLPNGRNLRAFLDQTGVTEKHDTVRLFPELDSAIEWVEDRILGEVERVVPEPEAAMLLSEMELFKGRKDETLVDLEARLTSRLCAAGETVYSRGEPGDALFMIRRGSVKIFAPIGAGRTRHIATFGRGDFFGGLAFLDGRPRGNDAIAAVETEFFVLSLEQFNAISEEHKRLALTLLSAISRTLALRLRHADTEIAMLHEY
;
A
#
# COMPACT_ATOMS: atom_id res chain seq x y z
N GLY A 1 -22.43 12.67 -45.05
CA GLY A 1 -22.78 13.89 -44.36
C GLY A 1 -23.31 13.62 -42.94
N PRO A 2 -23.04 14.46 -41.95
CA PRO A 2 -23.33 14.17 -40.54
C PRO A 2 -24.81 14.10 -40.14
N GLY A 3 -25.75 14.34 -41.04
CA GLY A 3 -27.17 14.43 -40.71
C GLY A 3 -27.99 13.13 -40.87
N ILE A 4 -27.54 12.23 -41.74
CA ILE A 4 -28.25 10.95 -42.02
C ILE A 4 -27.71 9.82 -41.14
N THR A 5 -26.46 9.91 -40.68
CA THR A 5 -25.74 8.87 -39.96
C THR A 5 -26.07 8.76 -38.48
N LYS A 6 -26.83 9.67 -37.88
CA LYS A 6 -27.23 9.57 -36.45
C LYS A 6 -28.33 8.55 -36.18
N ARG A 7 -29.09 8.11 -37.18
CA ARG A 7 -30.20 7.16 -37.01
C ARG A 7 -29.96 5.76 -37.59
N LEU A 8 -28.98 5.61 -38.54
CA LEU A 8 -28.64 4.32 -39.12
C LEU A 8 -27.13 4.04 -38.92
N PRO A 9 -26.76 2.89 -38.35
CA PRO A 9 -25.36 2.49 -38.21
C PRO A 9 -24.69 2.39 -39.58
N GLY A 10 -23.49 3.01 -39.75
CA GLY A 10 -22.76 3.05 -41.00
C GLY A 10 -22.49 1.66 -41.61
N MET A 11 -22.38 0.64 -40.75
CA MET A 11 -22.19 -0.75 -41.19
C MET A 11 -23.40 -1.30 -41.94
N ILE A 12 -24.62 -0.99 -41.54
CA ILE A 12 -25.85 -1.40 -42.22
C ILE A 12 -25.92 -0.75 -43.61
N ILE A 13 -25.57 0.53 -43.67
CA ILE A 13 -25.54 1.26 -44.95
C ILE A 13 -24.46 0.64 -45.88
N GLY A 14 -23.32 0.27 -45.33
CA GLY A 14 -22.23 -0.38 -46.11
C GLY A 14 -22.65 -1.73 -46.67
N VAL A 15 -23.30 -2.57 -45.85
CA VAL A 15 -23.80 -3.87 -46.30
C VAL A 15 -24.89 -3.71 -47.37
N LEU A 16 -25.86 -2.81 -47.15
CA LEU A 16 -26.91 -2.54 -48.16
C LEU A 16 -26.33 -2.02 -49.47
N ALA A 17 -25.37 -1.10 -49.39
CA ALA A 17 -24.67 -0.62 -50.58
C ALA A 17 -23.92 -1.74 -51.29
N GLY A 18 -23.25 -2.63 -50.54
CA GLY A 18 -22.58 -3.81 -51.10
C GLY A 18 -23.55 -4.77 -51.79
N VAL A 19 -24.71 -5.05 -51.20
CA VAL A 19 -25.76 -5.87 -51.78
C VAL A 19 -26.30 -5.23 -53.07
N LEU A 20 -26.62 -3.93 -53.06
CA LEU A 20 -27.09 -3.21 -54.23
C LEU A 20 -26.05 -3.22 -55.38
N THR A 21 -24.77 -3.01 -55.05
CA THR A 21 -23.69 -3.07 -56.02
C THR A 21 -23.55 -4.48 -56.59
N TYR A 22 -23.67 -5.51 -55.77
CA TYR A 22 -23.62 -6.91 -56.21
C TYR A 22 -24.74 -7.21 -57.22
N PHE A 23 -25.97 -6.84 -56.92
CA PHE A 23 -27.09 -7.03 -57.85
C PHE A 23 -26.95 -6.18 -59.14
N ALA A 24 -26.37 -4.98 -59.06
CA ALA A 24 -26.08 -4.18 -60.24
C ALA A 24 -25.04 -4.86 -61.18
N LEU A 25 -24.03 -5.52 -60.60
CA LEU A 25 -23.06 -6.33 -61.34
C LEU A 25 -23.68 -7.61 -61.91
N ALA A 26 -24.60 -8.22 -61.17
CA ALA A 26 -25.35 -9.40 -61.61
C ALA A 26 -26.26 -9.14 -62.83
N MET A 27 -26.60 -7.88 -63.12
CA MET A 27 -27.28 -7.52 -64.37
C MET A 27 -26.38 -7.67 -65.60
N GLN A 28 -25.05 -7.66 -65.43
CA GLN A 28 -24.08 -7.82 -66.50
C GLN A 28 -23.58 -9.29 -66.58
N ASP A 29 -23.61 -10.02 -65.47
CA ASP A 29 -23.17 -11.43 -65.40
C ASP A 29 -24.21 -12.26 -64.65
N ALA A 30 -25.01 -13.02 -65.35
CA ALA A 30 -26.10 -13.84 -64.81
C ALA A 30 -25.55 -14.99 -63.89
N SER A 31 -24.28 -15.36 -64.00
CA SER A 31 -23.67 -16.36 -63.11
C SER A 31 -23.65 -15.94 -61.64
N LEU A 32 -23.68 -14.63 -61.38
CA LEU A 32 -23.73 -14.07 -60.00
C LEU A 32 -25.10 -14.26 -59.32
N LEU A 33 -26.15 -14.62 -60.06
CA LEU A 33 -27.47 -14.90 -59.53
C LEU A 33 -27.64 -16.34 -59.01
N GLU A 34 -26.60 -17.18 -59.18
CA GLU A 34 -26.60 -18.51 -58.59
C GLU A 34 -26.27 -18.42 -57.10
N VAL A 35 -27.15 -18.98 -56.22
CA VAL A 35 -26.95 -18.94 -54.78
C VAL A 35 -26.11 -20.13 -54.28
N THR A 36 -26.17 -21.26 -55.02
CA THR A 36 -25.41 -22.48 -54.70
C THR A 36 -24.06 -22.46 -55.39
N ASN A 37 -22.99 -22.78 -54.61
CA ASN A 37 -21.59 -22.76 -55.07
C ASN A 37 -21.01 -21.40 -55.48
N ASN A 38 -21.58 -20.30 -55.03
CA ASN A 38 -21.07 -18.95 -55.31
C ASN A 38 -20.19 -18.47 -54.13
N PRO A 39 -18.85 -18.37 -54.32
CA PRO A 39 -17.94 -17.96 -53.25
C PRO A 39 -18.01 -16.46 -52.91
N LEU A 40 -18.73 -15.66 -53.71
CA LEU A 40 -18.80 -14.20 -53.53
C LEU A 40 -19.92 -13.77 -52.56
N ILE A 41 -20.85 -14.67 -52.23
CA ILE A 41 -21.94 -14.44 -51.30
C ILE A 41 -21.88 -15.48 -50.16
N ILE A 42 -22.56 -15.19 -49.06
CA ILE A 42 -22.63 -16.13 -47.92
C ILE A 42 -23.19 -17.50 -48.36
N GLY A 43 -24.14 -17.51 -49.27
CA GLY A 43 -24.82 -18.70 -49.72
C GLY A 43 -25.86 -19.22 -48.74
N PRO A 44 -26.53 -20.35 -49.04
CA PRO A 44 -27.63 -20.86 -48.24
C PRO A 44 -27.10 -21.32 -46.84
N LEU A 45 -27.67 -20.74 -45.78
CA LEU A 45 -27.25 -20.98 -44.40
C LEU A 45 -27.70 -22.35 -43.87
N GLY A 46 -28.43 -23.14 -44.64
CA GLY A 46 -28.88 -24.47 -44.24
C GLY A 46 -29.87 -24.47 -43.03
N VAL A 47 -30.39 -23.31 -42.67
CA VAL A 47 -31.27 -23.13 -41.49
C VAL A 47 -32.72 -23.43 -41.89
N SER A 48 -32.98 -24.56 -42.53
CA SER A 48 -34.31 -25.16 -42.48
C SER A 48 -34.45 -25.80 -41.08
N GLY A 49 -35.54 -25.59 -40.38
CA GLY A 49 -35.71 -26.04 -38.97
C GLY A 49 -35.34 -27.52 -38.77
N GLU A 50 -35.65 -28.38 -39.76
CA GLU A 50 -35.29 -29.82 -39.71
C GLU A 50 -33.77 -30.03 -39.81
N GLY A 51 -33.04 -29.28 -40.65
CA GLY A 51 -31.59 -29.41 -40.79
C GLY A 51 -30.82 -28.92 -39.57
N TYR A 52 -31.29 -27.87 -38.88
CA TYR A 52 -30.67 -27.35 -37.66
C TYR A 52 -30.74 -28.36 -36.50
N PHE A 53 -31.91 -28.96 -36.26
CA PHE A 53 -32.07 -29.99 -35.22
C PHE A 53 -31.32 -31.27 -35.55
N ALA A 54 -31.23 -31.65 -36.83
CA ALA A 54 -30.42 -32.78 -37.26
C ALA A 54 -28.94 -32.55 -36.98
N SER A 55 -28.41 -31.35 -37.27
CA SER A 55 -26.99 -31.00 -37.02
C SER A 55 -26.67 -30.95 -35.52
N ILE A 56 -27.60 -30.55 -34.65
CA ILE A 56 -27.43 -30.62 -33.20
C ILE A 56 -27.32 -32.07 -32.72
N THR A 57 -28.23 -32.93 -33.18
CA THR A 57 -28.26 -34.36 -32.81
C THR A 57 -26.98 -35.09 -33.28
N GLU A 58 -26.52 -34.79 -34.48
CA GLU A 58 -25.30 -35.35 -35.02
C GLU A 58 -24.05 -34.97 -34.18
N ARG A 59 -23.92 -33.70 -33.78
CA ARG A 59 -22.86 -33.26 -32.88
C ARG A 59 -22.93 -33.90 -31.48
N TRP A 60 -24.11 -34.14 -30.95
CA TRP A 60 -24.24 -34.88 -29.69
C TRP A 60 -23.81 -36.32 -29.81
N HIS A 61 -24.03 -36.97 -30.96
CA HIS A 61 -23.45 -38.30 -31.24
C HIS A 61 -21.96 -38.26 -31.33
N GLU A 62 -21.36 -37.30 -32.05
CA GLU A 62 -19.91 -37.13 -32.13
C GLU A 62 -19.25 -36.90 -30.76
N ILE A 63 -19.91 -36.18 -29.87
CA ILE A 63 -19.44 -35.96 -28.48
C ILE A 63 -19.42 -37.28 -27.71
N GLY A 64 -20.41 -38.17 -27.94
CA GLY A 64 -20.48 -39.51 -27.32
C GLY A 64 -19.31 -40.41 -27.74
N ASP A 65 -18.75 -40.22 -28.92
CA ASP A 65 -17.64 -41.01 -29.48
C ASP A 65 -16.24 -40.50 -29.08
N LEU A 66 -16.16 -39.37 -28.34
CA LEU A 66 -14.90 -38.78 -27.90
C LEU A 66 -14.14 -39.69 -26.93
N ARG A 67 -12.88 -39.98 -27.25
CA ARG A 67 -11.97 -40.76 -26.38
C ARG A 67 -11.33 -39.82 -25.33
N LEU A 68 -11.07 -40.34 -24.13
CA LEU A 68 -10.41 -39.59 -23.06
C LEU A 68 -9.06 -38.95 -23.49
N SER A 69 -8.33 -39.62 -24.38
CA SER A 69 -7.07 -39.08 -24.91
C SER A 69 -7.25 -37.80 -25.74
N GLN A 70 -8.37 -37.66 -26.45
CA GLN A 70 -8.70 -36.48 -27.23
C GLN A 70 -9.11 -35.30 -26.34
N VAL A 71 -9.82 -35.60 -25.24
CA VAL A 71 -10.17 -34.59 -24.24
C VAL A 71 -8.94 -33.96 -23.61
N GLY A 72 -7.91 -34.77 -23.29
CA GLY A 72 -6.63 -34.30 -22.78
C GLY A 72 -5.90 -33.33 -23.75
N ALA A 73 -5.93 -33.65 -25.05
CA ALA A 73 -5.33 -32.78 -26.08
C ALA A 73 -6.06 -31.43 -26.23
N LEU A 74 -7.37 -31.41 -26.03
CA LEU A 74 -8.18 -30.19 -26.13
C LEU A 74 -8.12 -29.31 -24.88
N PHE A 75 -7.75 -29.87 -23.73
CA PHE A 75 -7.79 -29.17 -22.44
C PHE A 75 -6.97 -27.88 -22.43
N GLY A 76 -5.76 -27.90 -22.98
CA GLY A 76 -4.90 -26.70 -23.07
C GLY A 76 -5.53 -25.57 -23.88
N SER A 77 -6.09 -25.89 -25.03
CA SER A 77 -6.77 -24.92 -25.91
C SER A 77 -8.06 -24.38 -25.25
N ALA A 78 -8.83 -25.26 -24.62
CA ALA A 78 -10.05 -24.88 -23.91
C ALA A 78 -9.77 -23.96 -22.71
N LEU A 79 -8.73 -24.27 -21.92
CA LEU A 79 -8.32 -23.44 -20.79
C LEU A 79 -7.87 -22.04 -21.25
N THR A 80 -7.07 -21.98 -22.33
CA THR A 80 -6.60 -20.71 -22.88
C THR A 80 -7.76 -19.87 -23.41
N LEU A 81 -8.70 -20.52 -24.12
CA LEU A 81 -9.91 -19.85 -24.58
C LEU A 81 -10.74 -19.31 -23.41
N ALA A 82 -10.93 -20.11 -22.36
CA ALA A 82 -11.67 -19.72 -21.16
C ALA A 82 -11.03 -18.47 -20.49
N VAL A 83 -9.70 -18.44 -20.38
CA VAL A 83 -8.97 -17.28 -19.82
C VAL A 83 -9.16 -16.04 -20.71
N LEU A 84 -9.00 -16.17 -22.02
CA LEU A 84 -9.18 -15.07 -22.97
C LEU A 84 -10.58 -14.47 -22.90
N LEU A 85 -11.62 -15.32 -22.96
CA LEU A 85 -13.02 -14.89 -22.90
C LEU A 85 -13.35 -14.25 -21.56
N SER A 86 -12.76 -14.74 -20.46
CA SER A 86 -12.90 -14.16 -19.12
C SER A 86 -12.30 -12.76 -19.04
N ILE A 87 -11.09 -12.56 -19.58
CA ILE A 87 -10.43 -11.25 -19.58
C ILE A 87 -11.23 -10.26 -20.42
N ASP A 88 -11.70 -10.66 -21.60
CA ASP A 88 -12.45 -9.76 -22.49
C ASP A 88 -13.81 -9.36 -21.89
N THR A 89 -14.52 -10.32 -21.28
CA THR A 89 -15.77 -10.04 -20.54
C THR A 89 -15.53 -9.08 -19.38
N LEU A 90 -14.56 -9.35 -18.52
CA LEU A 90 -14.29 -8.48 -17.34
C LEU A 90 -13.81 -7.09 -17.74
N LYS A 91 -12.97 -6.97 -18.78
CA LYS A 91 -12.56 -5.68 -19.35
C LYS A 91 -13.79 -4.87 -19.79
N THR A 92 -14.73 -5.50 -20.51
CA THR A 92 -15.98 -4.85 -20.96
C THR A 92 -16.81 -4.40 -19.76
N CYS A 93 -16.92 -5.23 -18.70
CA CYS A 93 -17.66 -4.89 -17.49
C CYS A 93 -17.05 -3.70 -16.75
N VAL A 94 -15.71 -3.61 -16.65
CA VAL A 94 -15.03 -2.48 -16.02
C VAL A 94 -15.31 -1.16 -16.75
N VAL A 95 -15.26 -1.17 -18.09
CA VAL A 95 -15.58 0.03 -18.89
C VAL A 95 -17.04 0.43 -18.70
N LEU A 96 -17.97 -0.55 -18.69
CA LEU A 96 -19.38 -0.29 -18.42
C LEU A 96 -19.61 0.31 -17.04
N ASP A 97 -18.96 -0.21 -16.01
CA ASP A 97 -19.07 0.30 -14.65
C ASP A 97 -18.65 1.78 -14.56
N GLN A 98 -17.57 2.16 -15.25
CA GLN A 98 -17.13 3.54 -15.33
C GLN A 98 -18.16 4.44 -16.01
N MET A 99 -18.77 3.98 -17.11
CA MET A 99 -19.74 4.76 -17.88
C MET A 99 -21.09 4.88 -17.18
N THR A 100 -21.54 3.80 -16.51
CA THR A 100 -22.85 3.74 -15.84
C THR A 100 -22.80 4.07 -14.35
N ARG A 101 -21.58 4.29 -13.81
CA ARG A 101 -21.31 4.50 -12.37
C ARG A 101 -21.89 3.37 -11.50
N SER A 102 -21.83 2.15 -12.01
CA SER A 102 -22.23 0.93 -11.32
C SER A 102 -21.03 0.12 -10.85
N ARG A 103 -21.27 -0.97 -10.13
CA ARG A 103 -20.26 -1.98 -9.82
C ARG A 103 -20.81 -3.35 -10.10
N HIS A 104 -20.14 -4.11 -10.96
CA HIS A 104 -20.46 -5.51 -11.21
C HIS A 104 -19.78 -6.42 -10.16
N ASN A 105 -20.26 -7.65 -10.06
CA ASN A 105 -19.59 -8.70 -9.29
C ASN A 105 -18.84 -9.61 -10.28
N PRO A 106 -17.48 -9.58 -10.32
CA PRO A 106 -16.67 -10.32 -11.30
C PRO A 106 -16.92 -11.83 -11.26
N ASN A 107 -17.03 -12.39 -10.05
CA ASN A 107 -17.24 -13.83 -9.90
C ASN A 107 -18.58 -14.29 -10.46
N ARG A 108 -19.63 -13.51 -10.17
CA ARG A 108 -20.97 -13.81 -10.68
C ARG A 108 -21.04 -13.67 -12.20
N GLU A 109 -20.35 -12.69 -12.76
CA GLU A 109 -20.28 -12.47 -14.19
C GLU A 109 -19.58 -13.63 -14.91
N LEU A 110 -18.43 -14.08 -14.41
CA LEU A 110 -17.71 -15.22 -14.98
C LEU A 110 -18.52 -16.53 -14.90
N VAL A 111 -19.21 -16.78 -13.80
CA VAL A 111 -20.10 -17.95 -13.68
C VAL A 111 -21.26 -17.86 -14.69
N ALA A 112 -21.86 -16.68 -14.84
CA ALA A 112 -22.95 -16.47 -15.81
C ALA A 112 -22.45 -16.64 -17.25
N GLN A 113 -21.27 -16.12 -17.58
CA GLN A 113 -20.62 -16.28 -18.88
C GLN A 113 -20.29 -17.76 -19.17
N GLY A 114 -19.79 -18.50 -18.18
CA GLY A 114 -19.55 -19.94 -18.31
C GLY A 114 -20.84 -20.72 -18.58
N ALA A 115 -21.90 -20.43 -17.84
CA ALA A 115 -23.22 -21.05 -18.06
C ALA A 115 -23.79 -20.72 -19.45
N ALA A 116 -23.67 -19.46 -19.90
CA ALA A 116 -24.10 -19.05 -21.23
C ALA A 116 -23.32 -19.77 -22.33
N ASN A 117 -22.00 -19.93 -22.17
CA ASN A 117 -21.15 -20.66 -23.13
C ASN A 117 -21.52 -22.15 -23.19
N ILE A 118 -21.77 -22.79 -22.05
CA ILE A 118 -22.25 -24.19 -22.01
C ILE A 118 -23.58 -24.30 -22.76
N ALA A 119 -24.55 -23.39 -22.50
CA ALA A 119 -25.82 -23.38 -23.17
C ALA A 119 -25.65 -23.13 -24.69
N SER A 120 -24.78 -22.21 -25.11
CA SER A 120 -24.49 -21.97 -26.51
C SER A 120 -23.92 -23.22 -27.19
N CYS A 121 -22.90 -23.85 -26.61
CA CYS A 121 -22.30 -25.05 -27.15
C CYS A 121 -23.27 -26.23 -27.22
N SER A 122 -24.21 -26.37 -26.26
CA SER A 122 -25.21 -27.45 -26.25
C SER A 122 -26.19 -27.39 -27.42
N VAL A 123 -26.42 -26.21 -27.96
CA VAL A 123 -27.25 -26.01 -29.18
C VAL A 123 -26.41 -25.80 -30.46
N GLY A 124 -25.14 -26.20 -30.42
CA GLY A 124 -24.25 -26.12 -31.61
C GLY A 124 -23.61 -24.76 -31.85
N GLY A 125 -23.73 -23.82 -30.91
CA GLY A 125 -23.04 -22.53 -30.97
C GLY A 125 -21.57 -22.62 -30.58
N ILE A 126 -20.85 -21.51 -30.74
CA ILE A 126 -19.45 -21.37 -30.30
C ILE A 126 -19.41 -20.57 -28.98
N PRO A 127 -18.40 -20.82 -28.12
CA PRO A 127 -18.25 -20.00 -26.93
C PRO A 127 -17.85 -18.56 -27.30
N GLY A 128 -18.35 -17.59 -26.55
CA GLY A 128 -18.12 -16.17 -26.76
C GLY A 128 -17.86 -15.41 -25.47
N ALA A 129 -17.51 -14.14 -25.62
CA ALA A 129 -17.34 -13.19 -24.53
C ALA A 129 -18.25 -11.98 -24.69
N GLY A 130 -18.45 -11.24 -23.61
CA GLY A 130 -19.10 -9.93 -23.66
C GLY A 130 -18.26 -8.93 -24.46
N THR A 131 -18.73 -8.52 -25.63
CA THR A 131 -17.99 -7.63 -26.54
C THR A 131 -18.25 -6.16 -26.21
N MET A 132 -17.19 -5.37 -26.13
CA MET A 132 -17.29 -3.92 -25.85
C MET A 132 -18.07 -3.18 -26.94
N GLY A 133 -17.84 -3.49 -28.23
CA GLY A 133 -18.42 -2.77 -29.36
C GLY A 133 -19.96 -2.81 -29.36
N ALA A 134 -20.56 -4.00 -29.35
CA ALA A 134 -22.00 -4.17 -29.32
C ALA A 134 -22.63 -3.58 -28.05
N THR A 135 -21.99 -3.80 -26.90
CA THR A 135 -22.45 -3.30 -25.61
C THR A 135 -22.48 -1.77 -25.55
N LEU A 136 -21.44 -1.08 -26.06
CA LEU A 136 -21.38 0.39 -26.13
C LEU A 136 -22.44 0.96 -27.08
N ILE A 137 -22.73 0.29 -28.20
CA ILE A 137 -23.81 0.68 -29.11
C ILE A 137 -25.15 0.56 -28.41
N ASN A 138 -25.40 -0.54 -27.73
CA ASN A 138 -26.63 -0.77 -26.97
C ASN A 138 -26.84 0.30 -25.88
N LEU A 139 -25.79 0.58 -25.09
CA LEU A 139 -25.82 1.61 -24.06
C LEU A 139 -26.04 3.02 -24.65
N SER A 140 -25.31 3.38 -25.72
CA SER A 140 -25.44 4.70 -26.38
C SER A 140 -26.80 4.87 -27.07
N SER A 141 -27.48 3.79 -27.41
CA SER A 141 -28.85 3.76 -27.95
C SER A 141 -29.93 3.91 -26.86
N GLY A 142 -29.54 4.05 -25.59
CA GLY A 142 -30.47 4.29 -24.47
C GLY A 142 -30.88 3.04 -23.71
N ALA A 143 -30.17 1.94 -23.83
CA ALA A 143 -30.42 0.74 -23.04
C ALA A 143 -30.16 1.01 -21.54
N THR A 144 -31.17 0.77 -20.69
CA THR A 144 -31.11 0.99 -19.24
C THR A 144 -31.31 -0.29 -18.43
N THR A 145 -31.77 -1.36 -19.06
CA THR A 145 -32.12 -2.61 -18.40
C THR A 145 -31.50 -3.82 -19.08
N ARG A 146 -31.39 -4.93 -18.34
CA ARG A 146 -30.91 -6.22 -18.86
C ARG A 146 -31.84 -6.83 -19.93
N ALA A 147 -33.09 -6.39 -20.00
CA ALA A 147 -34.04 -6.83 -21.02
C ALA A 147 -33.57 -6.52 -22.45
N SER A 148 -32.75 -5.45 -22.64
CA SER A 148 -32.16 -5.11 -23.93
C SER A 148 -31.36 -6.26 -24.53
N GLY A 149 -30.49 -6.90 -23.74
CA GLY A 149 -29.70 -8.05 -24.21
C GLY A 149 -30.54 -9.29 -24.51
N LEU A 150 -31.62 -9.53 -23.75
CA LEU A 150 -32.57 -10.62 -24.06
C LEU A 150 -33.27 -10.37 -25.39
N VAL A 151 -33.77 -9.16 -25.60
CA VAL A 151 -34.42 -8.75 -26.86
C VAL A 151 -33.46 -8.87 -28.04
N GLU A 152 -32.20 -8.44 -27.85
CA GLU A 152 -31.14 -8.58 -28.86
C GLU A 152 -30.91 -10.05 -29.24
N GLY A 153 -30.79 -10.94 -28.27
CA GLY A 153 -30.64 -12.39 -28.51
C GLY A 153 -31.85 -13.01 -29.25
N VAL A 154 -33.07 -12.66 -28.84
CA VAL A 154 -34.30 -13.12 -29.51
C VAL A 154 -34.38 -12.59 -30.95
N LEU A 155 -34.05 -11.30 -31.15
CA LEU A 155 -34.07 -10.71 -32.52
C LEU A 155 -33.00 -11.34 -33.41
N ALA A 156 -31.81 -11.64 -32.87
CA ALA A 156 -30.73 -12.33 -33.60
C ALA A 156 -31.19 -13.72 -34.06
N LEU A 157 -31.82 -14.49 -33.15
CA LEU A 157 -32.40 -15.82 -33.47
C LEU A 157 -33.48 -15.72 -34.52
N LEU A 158 -34.44 -14.81 -34.33
CA LEU A 158 -35.50 -14.58 -35.30
C LEU A 158 -34.97 -14.15 -36.66
N SER A 159 -33.96 -13.30 -36.67
CA SER A 159 -33.31 -12.88 -37.94
C SER A 159 -32.66 -14.06 -38.66
N ALA A 160 -31.97 -14.93 -37.91
CA ALA A 160 -31.35 -16.13 -38.51
C ALA A 160 -32.43 -17.09 -39.09
N LEU A 161 -33.56 -17.26 -38.41
CA LEU A 161 -34.63 -18.17 -38.85
C LEU A 161 -35.47 -17.58 -39.99
N LEU A 162 -35.85 -16.30 -39.91
CA LEU A 162 -36.78 -15.68 -40.86
C LEU A 162 -36.11 -15.01 -42.06
N LEU A 163 -34.91 -14.49 -41.83
CA LEU A 163 -34.17 -13.71 -42.85
C LEU A 163 -33.01 -14.49 -43.46
N SER A 164 -32.87 -15.80 -43.22
CA SER A 164 -31.79 -16.65 -43.74
C SER A 164 -31.63 -16.54 -45.26
N ASN A 165 -32.71 -16.50 -46.00
CA ASN A 165 -32.72 -16.36 -47.45
C ASN A 165 -32.21 -14.97 -47.90
N PHE A 166 -32.46 -13.92 -47.12
CA PHE A 166 -31.91 -12.57 -47.43
C PHE A 166 -30.42 -12.47 -47.04
N ILE A 167 -30.05 -13.11 -45.91
CA ILE A 167 -28.66 -13.15 -45.46
C ILE A 167 -27.77 -13.91 -46.45
N ALA A 168 -28.29 -14.95 -47.09
CA ALA A 168 -27.59 -15.72 -48.11
C ALA A 168 -27.08 -14.86 -49.27
N TRP A 169 -27.76 -13.78 -49.62
CA TRP A 169 -27.37 -12.85 -50.70
C TRP A 169 -26.39 -11.78 -50.28
N ILE A 170 -25.94 -11.71 -49.02
CA ILE A 170 -24.97 -10.70 -48.58
C ILE A 170 -23.60 -11.05 -49.19
N PRO A 171 -22.96 -10.10 -49.95
CA PRO A 171 -21.64 -10.35 -50.51
C PRO A 171 -20.58 -10.44 -49.40
N VAL A 172 -19.70 -11.42 -49.47
CA VAL A 172 -18.56 -11.62 -48.54
C VAL A 172 -17.67 -10.37 -48.52
N SER A 173 -17.51 -9.70 -49.69
CA SER A 173 -16.75 -8.44 -49.81
C SER A 173 -17.33 -7.30 -48.95
N ALA A 174 -18.66 -7.21 -48.82
CA ALA A 174 -19.31 -6.19 -48.01
C ALA A 174 -19.04 -6.43 -46.50
N LEU A 175 -19.06 -7.68 -46.07
CA LEU A 175 -18.69 -8.07 -44.69
C LEU A 175 -17.21 -7.83 -44.43
N ALA A 176 -16.34 -8.21 -45.37
CA ALA A 176 -14.90 -7.97 -45.27
C ALA A 176 -14.57 -6.48 -45.13
N ALA A 177 -15.22 -5.63 -45.95
CA ALA A 177 -15.08 -4.18 -45.85
C ALA A 177 -15.52 -3.65 -44.48
N GLY A 178 -16.63 -4.17 -43.94
CA GLY A 178 -17.09 -3.86 -42.58
C GLY A 178 -16.07 -4.25 -41.53
N LEU A 179 -15.50 -5.46 -41.61
CA LEU A 179 -14.47 -5.94 -40.68
C LEU A 179 -13.18 -5.11 -40.77
N ILE A 180 -12.76 -4.70 -41.97
CA ILE A 180 -11.60 -3.81 -42.14
C ILE A 180 -11.84 -2.47 -41.42
N VAL A 181 -13.01 -1.85 -41.61
CA VAL A 181 -13.35 -0.59 -40.94
C VAL A 181 -13.37 -0.77 -39.41
N VAL A 182 -13.94 -1.87 -38.91
CA VAL A 182 -13.91 -2.20 -37.48
C VAL A 182 -12.47 -2.39 -37.00
N GLY A 183 -11.65 -3.15 -37.73
CA GLY A 183 -10.23 -3.37 -37.41
C GLY A 183 -9.46 -2.05 -37.29
N PHE A 184 -9.63 -1.12 -38.26
CA PHE A 184 -9.00 0.20 -38.16
C PHE A 184 -9.48 1.03 -36.94
N ARG A 185 -10.75 0.91 -36.57
CA ARG A 185 -11.29 1.60 -35.38
C ARG A 185 -10.83 0.97 -34.05
N MET A 186 -10.51 -0.32 -34.06
CA MET A 186 -10.00 -1.04 -32.90
C MET A 186 -8.51 -0.82 -32.66
N ILE A 187 -7.77 -0.23 -33.60
CA ILE A 187 -6.36 0.12 -33.39
C ILE A 187 -6.29 1.18 -32.28
N ASP A 188 -5.89 0.73 -31.11
CA ASP A 188 -5.62 1.60 -29.99
C ASP A 188 -4.28 2.31 -30.18
N ARG A 189 -4.30 3.63 -30.14
CA ARG A 189 -3.11 4.47 -30.27
C ARG A 189 -2.48 4.83 -28.92
N GLU A 190 -3.14 4.51 -27.81
CA GLU A 190 -2.61 4.79 -26.48
C GLU A 190 -1.27 4.11 -26.20
N PRO A 191 -1.05 2.82 -26.59
CA PRO A 191 0.24 2.17 -26.39
C PRO A 191 1.42 2.89 -27.05
N LEU A 192 1.19 3.66 -28.12
CA LEU A 192 2.24 4.45 -28.76
C LEU A 192 2.77 5.58 -27.85
N ARG A 193 1.97 6.04 -26.89
CA ARG A 193 2.39 7.04 -25.90
C ARG A 193 3.37 6.45 -24.88
N PHE A 194 3.37 5.14 -24.68
CA PHE A 194 4.29 4.46 -23.75
C PHE A 194 5.75 4.55 -24.18
N ILE A 195 6.02 4.82 -25.46
CA ILE A 195 7.39 5.06 -25.97
C ILE A 195 7.98 6.37 -25.45
N GLN A 196 7.14 7.33 -25.08
CA GLN A 196 7.57 8.69 -24.72
C GLN A 196 8.12 8.80 -23.30
N SER A 197 7.92 7.77 -22.47
CA SER A 197 8.39 7.75 -21.09
C SER A 197 9.26 6.53 -20.82
N SER A 198 10.42 6.76 -20.19
CA SER A 198 11.31 5.67 -19.76
C SER A 198 10.65 4.74 -18.74
N ALA A 199 9.64 5.21 -18.01
CA ALA A 199 8.89 4.40 -17.06
C ALA A 199 7.98 3.36 -17.73
N THR A 200 7.44 3.67 -18.92
CA THR A 200 6.44 2.84 -19.62
C THR A 200 6.96 2.14 -20.87
N VAL A 201 8.24 2.34 -21.21
CA VAL A 201 8.84 1.74 -22.41
C VAL A 201 8.85 0.21 -22.39
N PHE A 202 8.95 -0.39 -21.20
CA PHE A 202 8.89 -1.85 -21.03
C PHE A 202 7.49 -2.40 -21.28
N ASP A 203 6.44 -1.66 -20.87
CA ASP A 203 5.05 -2.01 -21.17
C ASP A 203 4.79 -2.00 -22.67
N PHE A 204 5.36 -1.02 -23.38
CA PHE A 204 5.35 -1.01 -24.85
C PHE A 204 6.05 -2.23 -25.45
N GLY A 205 7.19 -2.62 -24.88
CA GLY A 205 7.91 -3.85 -25.28
C GLY A 205 7.05 -5.11 -25.15
N VAL A 206 6.25 -5.22 -24.09
CA VAL A 206 5.27 -6.31 -23.92
C VAL A 206 4.21 -6.27 -25.02
N VAL A 207 3.65 -5.11 -25.31
CA VAL A 207 2.63 -4.97 -26.39
C VAL A 207 3.20 -5.43 -27.72
N VAL A 208 4.42 -5.00 -28.08
CA VAL A 208 5.08 -5.41 -29.32
C VAL A 208 5.33 -6.90 -29.36
N ALA A 209 5.85 -7.49 -28.26
CA ALA A 209 6.10 -8.93 -28.18
C ALA A 209 4.82 -9.75 -28.36
N VAL A 210 3.73 -9.36 -27.69
CA VAL A 210 2.41 -9.99 -27.81
C VAL A 210 1.89 -9.92 -29.25
N VAL A 211 2.00 -8.76 -29.91
CA VAL A 211 1.55 -8.60 -31.30
C VAL A 211 2.37 -9.45 -32.26
N VAL A 212 3.71 -9.49 -32.12
CA VAL A 212 4.59 -10.32 -32.95
C VAL A 212 4.25 -11.79 -32.79
N VAL A 213 4.08 -12.28 -31.56
CA VAL A 213 3.72 -13.68 -31.30
C VAL A 213 2.31 -14.00 -31.81
N ALA A 214 1.36 -13.06 -31.70
CA ALA A 214 0.01 -13.24 -32.21
C ALA A 214 0.00 -13.43 -33.75
N LEU A 215 0.84 -12.69 -34.46
CA LEU A 215 0.94 -12.76 -35.92
C LEU A 215 1.76 -13.98 -36.39
N SER A 216 2.75 -14.42 -35.63
CA SER A 216 3.67 -15.50 -36.04
C SER A 216 3.23 -16.89 -35.62
N ILE A 217 2.72 -17.04 -34.39
CA ILE A 217 2.40 -18.34 -33.77
C ILE A 217 0.88 -18.48 -33.56
N GLY A 218 0.22 -17.37 -33.25
CA GLY A 218 -1.23 -17.33 -33.00
C GLY A 218 -1.60 -16.71 -31.66
N LEU A 219 -2.90 -16.43 -31.51
CA LEU A 219 -3.46 -15.66 -30.40
C LEU A 219 -3.30 -16.37 -29.04
N ILE A 220 -3.34 -17.68 -29.05
CA ILE A 220 -3.19 -18.51 -27.83
C ILE A 220 -1.79 -18.35 -27.24
N ALA A 221 -0.75 -18.49 -28.07
CA ALA A 221 0.64 -18.31 -27.65
C ALA A 221 0.91 -16.86 -27.22
N ALA A 222 0.34 -15.89 -27.91
CA ALA A 222 0.45 -14.46 -27.59
C ALA A 222 -0.08 -14.14 -26.20
N SER A 223 -1.24 -14.70 -25.82
CA SER A 223 -1.79 -14.45 -24.47
C SER A 223 -0.91 -15.07 -23.37
N GLY A 224 -0.36 -16.26 -23.60
CA GLY A 224 0.59 -16.89 -22.67
C GLY A 224 1.85 -16.04 -22.47
N VAL A 225 2.43 -15.54 -23.58
CA VAL A 225 3.61 -14.64 -23.55
C VAL A 225 3.25 -13.33 -22.85
N GLY A 226 2.08 -12.73 -23.13
CA GLY A 226 1.63 -11.52 -22.50
C GLY A 226 1.53 -11.64 -20.97
N VAL A 227 0.90 -12.70 -20.50
CA VAL A 227 0.80 -12.99 -19.04
C VAL A 227 2.18 -13.21 -18.43
N ALA A 228 3.04 -14.00 -19.07
CA ALA A 228 4.39 -14.25 -18.55
C ALA A 228 5.21 -12.96 -18.44
N LEU A 229 5.20 -12.11 -19.48
CA LEU A 229 5.91 -10.84 -19.45
C LEU A 229 5.31 -9.85 -18.44
N ALA A 230 3.97 -9.81 -18.30
CA ALA A 230 3.32 -8.99 -17.29
C ALA A 230 3.73 -9.40 -15.86
N ILE A 231 3.84 -10.72 -15.59
CA ILE A 231 4.35 -11.22 -14.31
C ILE A 231 5.80 -10.79 -14.09
N VAL A 232 6.66 -10.87 -15.12
CA VAL A 232 8.06 -10.44 -15.01
C VAL A 232 8.17 -8.94 -14.70
N LEU A 233 7.37 -8.10 -15.38
CA LEU A 233 7.35 -6.66 -15.13
C LEU A 233 6.82 -6.35 -13.73
N PHE A 234 5.77 -7.02 -13.29
CA PHE A 234 5.23 -6.89 -11.93
C PHE A 234 6.28 -7.25 -10.87
N LEU A 235 6.99 -8.38 -11.04
CA LEU A 235 8.08 -8.76 -10.13
C LEU A 235 9.20 -7.72 -10.13
N ARG A 236 9.59 -7.20 -11.30
CA ARG A 236 10.60 -6.15 -11.42
C ARG A 236 10.19 -4.89 -10.67
N GLU A 237 8.94 -4.46 -10.78
CA GLU A 237 8.40 -3.28 -10.09
C GLU A 237 8.40 -3.49 -8.57
N GLN A 238 7.99 -4.68 -8.10
CA GLN A 238 8.03 -5.04 -6.69
C GLN A 238 9.46 -5.06 -6.12
N ILE A 239 10.44 -5.51 -6.88
CA ILE A 239 11.85 -5.53 -6.47
C ILE A 239 12.46 -4.12 -6.54
N GLY A 240 12.01 -3.28 -7.47
CA GLY A 240 12.51 -1.90 -7.63
C GLY A 240 12.08 -0.93 -6.53
N GLY A 241 11.13 -1.30 -5.68
CA GLY A 241 10.70 -0.51 -4.54
C GLY A 241 11.79 -0.43 -3.46
N THR A 242 12.00 0.76 -2.88
CA THR A 242 12.92 0.94 -1.75
C THR A 242 12.35 0.32 -0.49
N VAL A 243 13.06 -0.67 0.07
CA VAL A 243 12.70 -1.35 1.34
C VAL A 243 12.94 -0.47 2.54
N VAL A 244 14.00 0.34 2.47
CA VAL A 244 14.36 1.33 3.48
C VAL A 244 13.76 2.66 3.06
N ARG A 245 12.87 3.18 3.89
CA ARG A 245 12.26 4.48 3.70
C ARG A 245 13.23 5.58 4.12
N HIS A 246 13.74 5.48 5.34
CA HIS A 246 14.70 6.41 5.90
C HIS A 246 15.81 5.65 6.64
N LYS A 247 16.98 6.24 6.65
CA LYS A 247 18.14 5.78 7.41
C LYS A 247 18.63 6.95 8.25
N PHE A 248 18.68 6.75 9.55
CA PHE A 248 19.16 7.74 10.52
C PHE A 248 20.20 7.14 11.44
N TYR A 249 20.95 8.01 12.08
CA TYR A 249 21.81 7.65 13.20
C TYR A 249 21.22 8.25 14.50
N VAL A 250 21.52 7.65 15.65
CA VAL A 250 20.98 8.13 16.93
C VAL A 250 21.47 9.55 17.28
N ASN A 251 22.61 10.00 16.74
CA ASN A 251 23.01 11.42 16.84
C ASN A 251 22.19 12.38 15.97
N GLN A 252 21.35 11.87 15.06
CA GLN A 252 20.44 12.67 14.23
C GLN A 252 18.99 12.58 14.74
N MET A 253 18.63 11.48 15.36
CA MET A 253 17.29 11.19 15.85
C MET A 253 17.39 10.66 17.29
N SER A 254 17.06 11.50 18.26
CA SER A 254 17.05 11.14 19.69
C SER A 254 15.71 10.55 20.12
N SER A 255 15.72 9.87 21.27
CA SER A 255 14.50 9.43 21.94
C SER A 255 13.69 10.62 22.49
N ASN A 256 12.43 10.36 22.85
CA ASN A 256 11.60 11.34 23.54
C ASN A 256 12.06 11.60 24.99
N TRP A 257 13.14 10.95 25.45
CA TRP A 257 13.72 11.22 26.76
C TRP A 257 14.48 12.55 26.74
N HIS A 258 14.10 13.46 27.64
CA HIS A 258 14.82 14.71 27.82
C HIS A 258 16.12 14.45 28.57
N ARG A 259 17.26 14.58 27.89
CA ARG A 259 18.59 14.37 28.43
C ARG A 259 19.22 15.68 28.88
N PRO A 260 19.98 15.68 30.00
CA PRO A 260 20.84 16.82 30.35
C PRO A 260 21.82 17.17 29.23
N GLU A 261 22.28 18.42 29.20
CA GLU A 261 23.19 18.92 28.13
C GLU A 261 24.50 18.12 28.06
N SER A 262 25.00 17.63 29.18
CA SER A 262 26.19 16.76 29.25
C SER A 262 25.99 15.44 28.52
N GLU A 263 24.84 14.77 28.71
CA GLU A 263 24.48 13.52 28.06
C GLU A 263 24.21 13.74 26.57
N THR A 264 23.48 14.81 26.22
CA THR A 264 23.19 15.19 24.84
C THR A 264 24.46 15.37 24.03
N ARG A 265 25.48 16.04 24.56
CA ARG A 265 26.78 16.20 23.90
C ARG A 265 27.50 14.87 23.65
N ILE A 266 27.38 13.90 24.57
CA ILE A 266 27.96 12.57 24.40
C ILE A 266 27.21 11.83 23.27
N LEU A 267 25.88 11.91 23.24
CA LEU A 267 25.07 11.29 22.22
C LEU A 267 25.27 11.92 20.83
N GLU A 268 25.47 13.24 20.74
CA GLU A 268 25.86 13.92 19.50
C GLU A 268 27.19 13.41 18.94
N GLN A 269 28.16 13.10 19.80
CA GLN A 269 29.50 12.62 19.41
C GLN A 269 29.56 11.12 19.13
N LYS A 270 28.79 10.31 19.87
CA LYS A 270 28.87 8.84 19.85
C LYS A 270 27.61 8.14 19.36
N GLY A 271 26.54 8.88 19.12
CA GLY A 271 25.26 8.31 18.66
C GLY A 271 25.33 7.71 17.26
N ASP A 272 26.40 8.01 16.51
CA ASP A 272 26.69 7.36 15.24
C ASP A 272 27.03 5.87 15.39
N GLN A 273 27.30 5.36 16.61
CA GLN A 273 27.44 3.92 16.88
C GLN A 273 26.16 3.14 16.64
N ALA A 274 25.02 3.80 16.52
CA ALA A 274 23.74 3.19 16.25
C ALA A 274 23.11 3.74 14.97
N VAL A 275 22.61 2.84 14.14
CA VAL A 275 21.90 3.16 12.90
C VAL A 275 20.47 2.65 12.95
N ILE A 276 19.53 3.45 12.46
CA ILE A 276 18.10 3.19 12.39
C ILE A 276 17.71 3.03 10.92
N PHE A 277 17.08 1.93 10.58
CA PHE A 277 16.45 1.70 9.29
C PHE A 277 14.94 1.63 9.46
N GLU A 278 14.21 2.61 8.96
CA GLU A 278 12.75 2.53 8.83
C GLU A 278 12.39 1.68 7.62
N LEU A 279 11.86 0.49 7.86
CA LEU A 279 11.46 -0.44 6.81
C LEU A 279 10.05 -0.19 6.32
N GLN A 280 9.81 -0.44 5.03
CA GLN A 280 8.49 -0.33 4.43
C GLN A 280 8.20 -1.44 3.41
N GLY A 281 6.89 -1.70 3.18
CA GLY A 281 6.45 -2.64 2.16
C GLY A 281 6.63 -4.10 2.55
N SER A 282 6.81 -4.96 1.56
CA SER A 282 6.93 -6.41 1.75
C SER A 282 8.39 -6.82 1.74
N LEU A 283 8.79 -7.58 2.77
CA LEU A 283 10.10 -8.20 2.85
C LEU A 283 10.04 -9.61 2.26
N PHE A 284 10.63 -9.78 1.09
CA PHE A 284 10.72 -11.06 0.36
C PHE A 284 12.10 -11.17 -0.31
N PHE A 285 12.39 -12.28 -0.95
CA PHE A 285 13.73 -12.56 -1.48
C PHE A 285 14.36 -11.41 -2.28
N GLY A 286 13.58 -10.68 -3.08
CA GLY A 286 14.09 -9.60 -3.92
C GLY A 286 14.42 -8.32 -3.14
N THR A 287 13.60 -7.98 -2.14
CA THR A 287 13.76 -6.77 -1.32
C THR A 287 14.73 -6.98 -0.16
N THR A 288 14.83 -8.20 0.35
CA THR A 288 15.75 -8.52 1.47
C THR A 288 17.21 -8.48 1.05
N GLN A 289 17.53 -8.81 -0.19
CA GLN A 289 18.89 -8.69 -0.70
C GLN A 289 19.36 -7.21 -0.71
N GLN A 290 18.47 -6.28 -1.06
CA GLN A 290 18.76 -4.85 -1.00
C GLN A 290 18.97 -4.39 0.45
N LEU A 291 18.11 -4.84 1.37
CA LEU A 291 18.24 -4.55 2.80
C LEU A 291 19.58 -5.06 3.34
N TYR A 292 19.94 -6.29 2.99
CA TYR A 292 21.21 -6.87 3.42
C TYR A 292 22.42 -6.01 2.97
N GLY A 293 22.46 -5.61 1.71
CA GLY A 293 23.54 -4.78 1.18
C GLY A 293 23.68 -3.42 1.88
N LEU A 294 22.54 -2.82 2.30
CA LEU A 294 22.56 -1.57 3.07
C LEU A 294 23.04 -1.77 4.50
N ILE A 295 22.66 -2.87 5.14
CA ILE A 295 23.04 -3.17 6.53
C ILE A 295 24.48 -3.68 6.60
N GLU A 296 24.94 -4.48 5.64
CA GLU A 296 26.31 -5.02 5.59
C GLU A 296 27.38 -3.90 5.66
N ALA A 297 27.10 -2.77 5.00
CA ALA A 297 27.98 -1.62 5.06
C ALA A 297 28.12 -1.04 6.49
N GLU A 298 27.11 -1.20 7.33
CA GLU A 298 27.06 -0.65 8.69
C GLU A 298 27.53 -1.66 9.76
N ILE A 299 27.39 -2.97 9.53
CA ILE A 299 27.74 -4.03 10.51
C ILE A 299 29.18 -3.88 11.04
N LYS A 300 30.10 -3.48 10.17
CA LYS A 300 31.53 -3.39 10.52
C LYS A 300 31.88 -2.19 11.40
N THR A 301 31.02 -1.20 11.45
CA THR A 301 31.30 0.10 12.07
C THR A 301 30.34 0.47 13.19
N ARG A 302 29.18 -0.18 13.26
CA ARG A 302 28.12 0.16 14.22
C ARG A 302 27.95 -0.96 15.25
N LYS A 303 27.62 -0.56 16.48
CA LYS A 303 27.35 -1.49 17.57
C LYS A 303 25.87 -1.89 17.65
N PHE A 304 25.00 -1.00 17.20
CA PHE A 304 23.54 -1.21 17.29
C PHE A 304 22.90 -0.95 15.93
N ILE A 305 22.08 -1.90 15.49
CA ILE A 305 21.27 -1.77 14.28
C ILE A 305 19.81 -1.89 14.68
N ILE A 306 19.04 -0.83 14.45
CA ILE A 306 17.62 -0.78 14.74
C ILE A 306 16.85 -0.93 13.42
N LEU A 307 15.96 -1.93 13.34
CA LEU A 307 15.03 -2.11 12.23
C LEU A 307 13.60 -1.78 12.72
N ASP A 308 13.05 -0.69 12.22
CA ASP A 308 11.67 -0.32 12.52
C ASP A 308 10.70 -1.00 11.55
N MET A 309 9.91 -1.93 12.08
CA MET A 309 8.95 -2.76 11.34
C MET A 309 7.56 -2.11 11.19
N LYS A 310 7.38 -0.86 11.60
CA LYS A 310 6.07 -0.18 11.65
C LYS A 310 5.31 -0.19 10.34
N ARG A 311 6.00 -0.08 9.22
CA ARG A 311 5.43 0.00 7.86
C ARG A 311 5.62 -1.28 7.03
N VAL A 312 6.14 -2.34 7.65
CA VAL A 312 6.25 -3.65 7.01
C VAL A 312 4.87 -4.25 6.84
N MET A 313 4.56 -4.70 5.62
CA MET A 313 3.27 -5.25 5.22
C MET A 313 3.25 -6.78 5.23
N SER A 314 4.36 -7.40 4.90
CA SER A 314 4.53 -8.85 4.92
C SER A 314 6.00 -9.24 5.07
N VAL A 315 6.24 -10.43 5.62
CA VAL A 315 7.58 -11.05 5.72
C VAL A 315 7.45 -12.49 5.26
N ASP A 316 8.29 -12.91 4.32
CA ASP A 316 8.36 -14.29 3.87
C ASP A 316 9.47 -15.09 4.59
N VAL A 317 9.56 -16.38 4.31
CA VAL A 317 10.55 -17.27 4.92
C VAL A 317 11.98 -16.87 4.53
N THR A 318 12.18 -16.39 3.30
CA THR A 318 13.49 -15.94 2.82
C THR A 318 13.96 -14.69 3.58
N ALA A 319 13.03 -13.77 3.85
CA ALA A 319 13.30 -12.59 4.67
C ALA A 319 13.68 -12.97 6.11
N ALA A 320 12.98 -13.94 6.70
CA ALA A 320 13.32 -14.44 8.03
C ALA A 320 14.71 -15.09 8.08
N HIS A 321 15.07 -15.88 7.08
CA HIS A 321 16.43 -16.45 6.97
C HIS A 321 17.49 -15.36 6.85
N LEU A 322 17.24 -14.31 6.09
CA LEU A 322 18.16 -13.20 5.97
C LEU A 322 18.33 -12.43 7.28
N LEU A 323 17.24 -12.22 8.04
CA LEU A 323 17.31 -11.63 9.38
C LEU A 323 18.15 -12.51 10.34
N ASN A 324 18.07 -13.84 10.22
CA ASN A 324 18.93 -14.76 10.95
C ASN A 324 20.41 -14.62 10.55
N GLN A 325 20.72 -14.52 9.26
CA GLN A 325 22.08 -14.26 8.79
C GLN A 325 22.63 -12.94 9.30
N LEU A 326 21.80 -11.88 9.31
CA LEU A 326 22.16 -10.59 9.90
C LEU A 326 22.48 -10.71 11.38
N ARG A 327 21.62 -11.40 12.15
CA ARG A 327 21.84 -11.67 13.56
C ARG A 327 23.18 -12.38 13.78
N ASP A 328 23.45 -13.43 13.02
CA ASP A 328 24.67 -14.21 13.17
C ASP A 328 25.91 -13.36 12.84
N SER A 329 25.88 -12.58 11.77
CA SER A 329 26.95 -11.64 11.41
C SER A 329 27.19 -10.55 12.46
N LEU A 330 26.11 -10.05 13.07
CA LEU A 330 26.20 -9.07 14.17
C LEU A 330 26.75 -9.70 15.46
N SER A 331 26.40 -10.96 15.74
CA SER A 331 26.95 -11.70 16.86
C SER A 331 28.46 -11.87 16.78
N GLU A 332 29.01 -12.11 15.58
CA GLU A 332 30.44 -12.23 15.35
C GLU A 332 31.20 -10.91 15.61
N THR A 333 30.57 -9.78 15.37
CA THR A 333 31.15 -8.44 15.60
C THR A 333 30.87 -7.88 16.98
N GLY A 334 30.05 -8.58 17.79
CA GLY A 334 29.59 -8.09 19.09
C GLY A 334 28.56 -6.96 19.02
N ALA A 335 27.95 -6.77 17.83
CA ALA A 335 26.90 -5.80 17.60
C ALA A 335 25.51 -6.42 17.88
N MET A 336 24.52 -5.56 18.12
CA MET A 336 23.15 -5.98 18.47
C MET A 336 22.14 -5.58 17.40
N LEU A 337 21.18 -6.47 17.13
CA LEU A 337 20.01 -6.22 16.30
C LEU A 337 18.80 -5.89 17.17
N LEU A 338 18.19 -4.74 16.92
CA LEU A 338 17.01 -4.27 17.64
C LEU A 338 15.85 -4.19 16.67
N LEU A 339 14.74 -4.85 16.98
CA LEU A 339 13.52 -4.82 16.17
C LEU A 339 12.45 -4.03 16.91
N SER A 340 11.95 -2.96 16.32
CA SER A 340 10.88 -2.15 16.89
C SER A 340 9.58 -2.27 16.09
N ASN A 341 8.44 -2.00 16.74
CA ASN A 341 7.11 -2.03 16.15
C ASN A 341 6.75 -3.38 15.46
N VAL A 342 7.20 -4.50 16.02
CA VAL A 342 6.84 -5.83 15.53
C VAL A 342 5.36 -6.11 15.83
N ARG A 343 4.52 -6.00 14.79
CA ARG A 343 3.06 -6.12 14.92
C ARG A 343 2.62 -7.56 15.09
N GLU A 344 1.61 -7.77 15.94
CA GLU A 344 0.95 -9.07 16.06
C GLU A 344 0.09 -9.40 14.83
N ASN A 345 -0.47 -8.38 14.17
CA ASN A 345 -1.31 -8.56 12.98
C ASN A 345 -0.80 -7.70 11.81
N LEU A 346 -0.26 -8.36 10.82
CA LEU A 346 0.07 -7.74 9.52
C LEU A 346 -1.19 -7.61 8.65
N PRO A 347 -1.19 -6.74 7.63
CA PRO A 347 -2.30 -6.59 6.69
C PRO A 347 -2.72 -7.90 5.98
N ASN A 348 -1.81 -8.85 5.84
CA ASN A 348 -2.08 -10.18 5.28
C ASN A 348 -2.66 -11.18 6.31
N GLY A 349 -2.99 -10.73 7.53
CA GLY A 349 -3.55 -11.56 8.60
C GLY A 349 -2.53 -12.43 9.36
N ARG A 350 -1.24 -12.37 9.03
CA ARG A 350 -0.19 -13.14 9.69
C ARG A 350 0.31 -12.42 10.96
N ASN A 351 0.52 -13.17 12.05
CA ASN A 351 1.18 -12.66 13.25
C ASN A 351 2.69 -12.62 13.02
N LEU A 352 3.25 -11.40 12.86
CA LEU A 352 4.67 -11.23 12.58
C LEU A 352 5.55 -11.72 13.73
N ARG A 353 5.17 -11.41 14.98
CA ARG A 353 5.94 -11.81 16.16
C ARG A 353 6.04 -13.33 16.26
N ALA A 354 4.90 -14.03 16.19
CA ALA A 354 4.88 -15.49 16.19
C ALA A 354 5.67 -16.09 15.02
N PHE A 355 5.63 -15.45 13.85
CA PHE A 355 6.40 -15.90 12.70
C PHE A 355 7.91 -15.74 12.88
N LEU A 356 8.39 -14.63 13.45
CA LEU A 356 9.80 -14.41 13.77
C LEU A 356 10.29 -15.38 14.86
N ASP A 357 9.45 -15.68 15.84
CA ASP A 357 9.73 -16.70 16.87
C ASP A 357 9.86 -18.10 16.25
N GLN A 358 8.91 -18.49 15.39
CA GLN A 358 8.93 -19.79 14.69
C GLN A 358 10.12 -19.98 13.75
N THR A 359 10.60 -18.89 13.16
CA THR A 359 11.75 -18.91 12.22
C THR A 359 13.09 -18.72 12.93
N GLY A 360 13.10 -18.64 14.26
CA GLY A 360 14.30 -18.55 15.09
C GLY A 360 14.98 -17.19 15.13
N VAL A 361 14.37 -16.15 14.54
CA VAL A 361 14.95 -14.77 14.53
C VAL A 361 15.05 -14.21 15.94
N THR A 362 14.06 -14.54 16.78
CA THR A 362 13.95 -14.08 18.18
C THR A 362 14.33 -15.12 19.21
N GLU A 363 14.87 -16.28 18.77
CA GLU A 363 15.41 -17.28 19.70
C GLU A 363 16.47 -16.63 20.60
N LYS A 364 16.51 -17.11 21.87
CA LYS A 364 17.29 -16.61 23.00
C LYS A 364 18.78 -16.38 22.71
N HIS A 365 19.09 -15.44 21.84
CA HIS A 365 20.42 -14.88 21.69
C HIS A 365 20.41 -13.48 22.28
N ASP A 366 21.37 -13.17 23.14
CA ASP A 366 21.55 -11.82 23.72
C ASP A 366 21.78 -10.73 22.67
N THR A 367 21.92 -11.10 21.41
CA THR A 367 22.19 -10.21 20.26
C THR A 367 20.94 -9.64 19.58
N VAL A 368 19.73 -10.17 19.86
CA VAL A 368 18.47 -9.65 19.29
C VAL A 368 17.53 -9.18 20.40
N ARG A 369 16.98 -7.98 20.27
CA ARG A 369 16.02 -7.43 21.22
C ARG A 369 14.80 -6.84 20.53
N LEU A 370 13.61 -7.10 21.09
CA LEU A 370 12.33 -6.57 20.59
C LEU A 370 11.89 -5.40 21.44
N PHE A 371 11.41 -4.34 20.77
CA PHE A 371 10.84 -3.17 21.42
C PHE A 371 9.43 -2.89 20.88
N PRO A 372 8.49 -2.45 21.76
CA PRO A 372 7.13 -2.14 21.33
C PRO A 372 7.08 -0.96 20.36
N GLU A 373 7.95 0.03 20.54
CA GLU A 373 8.04 1.26 19.75
C GLU A 373 9.49 1.60 19.41
N LEU A 374 9.69 2.38 18.34
CA LEU A 374 11.02 2.84 17.91
C LEU A 374 11.68 3.69 19.00
N ASP A 375 10.92 4.57 19.63
CA ASP A 375 11.37 5.45 20.71
C ASP A 375 12.02 4.68 21.84
N SER A 376 11.38 3.59 22.31
CA SER A 376 11.93 2.73 23.37
C SER A 376 13.22 2.01 22.95
N ALA A 377 13.40 1.72 21.66
CA ALA A 377 14.63 1.14 21.14
C ALA A 377 15.76 2.17 21.13
N ILE A 378 15.47 3.41 20.73
CA ILE A 378 16.42 4.51 20.72
C ILE A 378 16.84 4.84 22.17
N GLU A 379 15.88 5.01 23.08
CA GLU A 379 16.12 5.25 24.52
C GLU A 379 17.07 4.20 25.11
N TRP A 380 16.81 2.93 24.82
CA TRP A 380 17.66 1.84 25.32
C TRP A 380 19.10 1.91 24.77
N VAL A 381 19.25 2.29 23.50
CA VAL A 381 20.57 2.46 22.87
C VAL A 381 21.31 3.65 23.45
N GLU A 382 20.61 4.78 23.65
CA GLU A 382 21.19 5.97 24.30
C GLU A 382 21.72 5.63 25.69
N ASP A 383 20.95 4.92 26.51
CA ASP A 383 21.37 4.49 27.86
C ASP A 383 22.62 3.60 27.81
N ARG A 384 22.74 2.73 26.79
CA ARG A 384 23.93 1.88 26.60
C ARG A 384 25.15 2.70 26.21
N ILE A 385 24.99 3.66 25.29
CA ILE A 385 26.09 4.55 24.87
C ILE A 385 26.58 5.40 26.04
N LEU A 386 25.65 5.93 26.84
CA LEU A 386 25.97 6.72 28.03
C LEU A 386 26.64 5.87 29.09
N GLY A 387 26.14 4.67 29.37
CA GLY A 387 26.72 3.74 30.35
C GLY A 387 28.14 3.26 30.00
N GLU A 388 28.52 3.23 28.71
CA GLU A 388 29.90 2.93 28.29
C GLU A 388 30.90 4.09 28.58
N VAL A 389 30.40 5.33 28.61
CA VAL A 389 31.22 6.55 28.83
C VAL A 389 31.32 6.89 30.30
N GLU A 390 30.22 6.84 30.99
CA GLU A 390 30.13 7.07 32.42
C GLU A 390 30.22 5.73 33.16
N ARG A 391 31.44 5.33 33.54
CA ARG A 391 31.63 4.24 34.55
C ARG A 391 31.14 4.61 35.95
N VAL A 392 30.37 5.66 36.07
CA VAL A 392 29.65 6.04 37.29
C VAL A 392 28.33 5.32 37.24
N VAL A 393 28.19 4.25 37.99
CA VAL A 393 26.90 3.71 38.40
C VAL A 393 26.16 4.89 39.04
N PRO A 394 25.10 5.45 38.44
CA PRO A 394 24.31 6.43 39.19
C PRO A 394 23.81 5.68 40.43
N GLU A 395 24.03 6.23 41.61
CA GLU A 395 23.29 5.77 42.77
C GLU A 395 21.80 6.11 42.52
N PRO A 396 20.94 5.10 42.24
CA PRO A 396 19.62 5.39 41.68
C PRO A 396 18.60 5.87 42.70
N GLU A 397 18.95 5.94 43.96
CA GLU A 397 17.95 5.96 45.04
C GLU A 397 17.89 7.27 45.85
N ALA A 398 18.87 8.14 45.84
CA ALA A 398 18.79 9.37 46.63
C ALA A 398 17.96 10.44 45.92
N ALA A 399 16.96 11.00 46.63
CA ALA A 399 16.19 12.13 46.13
C ALA A 399 17.11 13.36 45.98
N MET A 400 17.10 13.99 44.81
CA MET A 400 17.95 15.14 44.44
C MET A 400 17.59 16.35 45.30
N LEU A 401 18.58 17.08 45.78
CA LEU A 401 18.39 18.36 46.45
C LEU A 401 18.15 19.45 45.38
N LEU A 402 17.52 20.53 45.77
CA LEU A 402 17.25 21.66 44.87
C LEU A 402 18.54 22.26 44.28
N SER A 403 19.62 22.31 45.07
CA SER A 403 20.94 22.82 44.66
C SER A 403 21.62 21.97 43.59
N GLU A 404 21.28 20.69 43.47
CA GLU A 404 21.83 19.74 42.51
C GLU A 404 21.12 19.84 41.13
N MET A 405 19.90 20.38 41.12
CA MET A 405 19.13 20.51 39.88
C MET A 405 19.73 21.57 38.95
N GLU A 406 19.79 21.27 37.63
CA GLU A 406 20.39 22.13 36.64
C GLU A 406 19.71 23.52 36.59
N LEU A 407 18.41 23.56 36.89
CA LEU A 407 17.61 24.77 37.00
C LEU A 407 18.20 25.80 37.98
N PHE A 408 18.89 25.33 39.01
CA PHE A 408 19.43 26.15 40.12
C PHE A 408 20.95 26.19 40.17
N LYS A 409 21.65 25.59 39.22
CA LYS A 409 23.11 25.50 39.15
C LYS A 409 23.79 26.88 39.29
N GLY A 410 24.72 26.98 40.20
CA GLY A 410 25.47 28.22 40.46
C GLY A 410 24.77 29.22 41.37
N ARG A 411 23.74 28.81 42.13
CA ARG A 411 23.06 29.65 43.13
C ARG A 411 23.64 29.44 44.51
N LYS A 412 23.43 30.45 45.39
CA LYS A 412 23.84 30.35 46.76
C LYS A 412 22.91 29.42 47.56
N ASP A 413 23.47 28.55 48.35
CA ASP A 413 22.73 27.54 49.13
C ASP A 413 21.69 28.12 50.04
N GLU A 414 21.96 29.28 50.71
CA GLU A 414 21.01 29.92 51.65
C GLU A 414 19.68 30.30 50.95
N THR A 415 19.72 30.75 49.70
CA THR A 415 18.51 31.14 48.95
C THR A 415 17.72 29.90 48.52
N LEU A 416 18.40 28.79 48.25
CA LEU A 416 17.77 27.54 47.86
C LEU A 416 17.12 26.81 49.02
N VAL A 417 17.73 26.89 50.20
CA VAL A 417 17.12 26.34 51.44
C VAL A 417 15.80 27.03 51.77
N ASP A 418 15.74 28.37 51.67
CA ASP A 418 14.50 29.15 51.86
C ASP A 418 13.44 28.81 50.81
N LEU A 419 13.85 28.60 49.56
CA LEU A 419 12.96 28.13 48.51
C LEU A 419 12.42 26.72 48.78
N GLU A 420 13.30 25.79 49.16
CA GLU A 420 12.94 24.39 49.42
C GLU A 420 11.93 24.29 50.58
N ALA A 421 12.07 25.09 51.62
CA ALA A 421 11.14 25.15 52.73
C ALA A 421 9.70 25.61 52.31
N ARG A 422 9.57 26.30 51.19
CA ARG A 422 8.28 26.79 50.65
C ARG A 422 7.67 25.87 49.61
N LEU A 423 8.42 24.89 49.09
CA LEU A 423 7.94 23.93 48.12
C LEU A 423 7.17 22.80 48.80
N THR A 424 6.17 22.28 48.10
CA THR A 424 5.43 21.09 48.54
C THR A 424 6.08 19.85 47.93
N SER A 425 6.33 18.82 48.75
CA SER A 425 6.79 17.53 48.23
C SER A 425 5.59 16.64 47.92
N ARG A 426 5.61 15.99 46.75
CA ARG A 426 4.57 15.02 46.35
C ARG A 426 5.24 13.75 45.83
N LEU A 427 4.74 12.59 46.28
CA LEU A 427 5.13 11.25 45.84
C LEU A 427 3.99 10.67 45.00
N CYS A 428 4.30 10.11 43.84
CA CYS A 428 3.38 9.40 42.96
C CYS A 428 3.89 7.98 42.72
N ALA A 429 2.97 7.01 42.77
CA ALA A 429 3.27 5.63 42.43
C ALA A 429 3.47 5.45 40.91
N ALA A 430 4.14 4.37 40.50
CA ALA A 430 4.27 4.02 39.10
C ALA A 430 2.90 3.87 38.42
N GLY A 431 2.69 4.54 37.29
CA GLY A 431 1.43 4.57 36.55
C GLY A 431 0.41 5.58 37.08
N GLU A 432 0.68 6.31 38.16
CA GLU A 432 -0.21 7.33 38.70
C GLU A 432 -0.20 8.58 37.79
N THR A 433 -1.39 9.14 37.56
CA THR A 433 -1.54 10.39 36.82
C THR A 433 -1.19 11.58 37.71
N VAL A 434 -0.18 12.36 37.33
CA VAL A 434 0.25 13.56 38.05
C VAL A 434 -0.74 14.69 37.84
N TYR A 435 -1.13 14.89 36.57
CA TYR A 435 -2.23 15.76 36.14
C TYR A 435 -2.78 15.29 34.79
N SER A 436 -4.03 15.62 34.54
CA SER A 436 -4.73 15.33 33.28
C SER A 436 -4.89 16.57 32.41
N ARG A 437 -5.02 16.35 31.13
CA ARG A 437 -5.36 17.39 30.15
C ARG A 437 -6.65 18.11 30.55
N GLY A 438 -6.63 19.45 30.46
CA GLY A 438 -7.77 20.31 30.79
C GLY A 438 -7.81 20.74 32.25
N GLU A 439 -6.99 20.17 33.14
CA GLU A 439 -6.83 20.63 34.51
C GLU A 439 -6.16 22.02 34.56
N PRO A 440 -6.35 22.78 35.65
CA PRO A 440 -5.68 24.07 35.84
C PRO A 440 -4.15 23.94 35.76
N GLY A 441 -3.50 24.90 35.09
CA GLY A 441 -2.06 24.91 34.89
C GLY A 441 -1.31 25.71 35.97
N ASP A 442 -1.66 25.55 37.22
CA ASP A 442 -1.27 26.38 38.37
C ASP A 442 -0.02 25.92 39.14
N ALA A 443 0.64 24.85 38.66
CA ALA A 443 1.82 24.30 39.32
C ALA A 443 2.91 23.87 38.34
N LEU A 444 4.16 24.05 38.79
CA LEU A 444 5.39 23.53 38.17
C LEU A 444 5.88 22.34 38.98
N PHE A 445 6.30 21.27 38.34
CA PHE A 445 6.79 20.06 38.96
C PHE A 445 8.27 19.87 38.67
N MET A 446 9.10 19.65 39.67
CA MET A 446 10.53 19.40 39.56
C MET A 446 10.84 18.02 40.11
N ILE A 447 11.43 17.14 39.29
CA ILE A 447 11.61 15.70 39.60
C ILE A 447 12.84 15.52 40.48
N ARG A 448 12.65 15.06 41.69
CA ARG A 448 13.71 14.69 42.64
C ARG A 448 14.25 13.30 42.36
N ARG A 449 13.34 12.35 42.12
CA ARG A 449 13.61 10.93 41.90
C ARG A 449 12.54 10.38 40.95
N GLY A 450 12.91 9.44 40.07
CA GLY A 450 12.00 8.81 39.14
C GLY A 450 11.90 9.51 37.79
N SER A 451 10.80 9.28 37.08
CA SER A 451 10.55 9.84 35.77
C SER A 451 9.07 9.97 35.44
N VAL A 452 8.72 10.91 34.57
CA VAL A 452 7.35 11.23 34.15
C VAL A 452 7.25 11.22 32.62
N LYS A 453 6.24 10.51 32.11
CA LYS A 453 5.89 10.48 30.68
C LYS A 453 4.75 11.46 30.39
N ILE A 454 4.91 12.24 29.32
CA ILE A 454 3.92 13.18 28.82
C ILE A 454 3.24 12.60 27.60
N PHE A 455 1.90 12.61 27.60
CA PHE A 455 1.09 12.09 26.52
C PHE A 455 0.24 13.19 25.88
N ALA A 456 0.37 13.37 24.57
CA ALA A 456 -0.46 14.27 23.78
C ALA A 456 -1.61 13.52 23.12
N PRO A 457 -2.80 14.12 22.98
CA PRO A 457 -3.90 13.54 22.24
C PRO A 457 -3.65 13.63 20.73
N ILE A 458 -3.88 12.50 20.02
CA ILE A 458 -3.75 12.40 18.55
C ILE A 458 -5.08 12.08 17.86
N GLY A 459 -6.19 12.60 18.39
CA GLY A 459 -7.55 12.41 17.85
C GLY A 459 -8.17 11.04 18.23
N ALA A 460 -9.50 10.96 18.13
CA ALA A 460 -10.29 9.75 18.38
C ALA A 460 -9.98 9.00 19.71
N GLY A 461 -9.66 9.74 20.79
CA GLY A 461 -9.40 9.17 22.11
C GLY A 461 -8.06 8.44 22.27
N ARG A 462 -7.16 8.56 21.29
CA ARG A 462 -5.79 8.02 21.38
C ARG A 462 -4.82 9.07 21.88
N THR A 463 -3.84 8.62 22.65
CA THR A 463 -2.73 9.45 23.13
C THR A 463 -1.42 8.95 22.55
N ARG A 464 -0.46 9.84 22.39
CA ARG A 464 0.91 9.53 21.96
C ARG A 464 1.88 10.04 23.02
N HIS A 465 2.83 9.23 23.38
CA HIS A 465 3.98 9.61 24.18
C HIS A 465 4.83 10.63 23.41
N ILE A 466 5.08 11.80 23.99
CA ILE A 466 5.79 12.91 23.33
C ILE A 466 7.04 13.34 24.07
N ALA A 467 7.16 13.06 25.39
CA ALA A 467 8.33 13.38 26.16
C ALA A 467 8.41 12.53 27.42
N THR A 468 9.62 12.19 27.84
CA THR A 468 9.93 11.67 29.17
C THR A 468 10.87 12.64 29.89
N PHE A 469 10.53 12.99 31.11
CA PHE A 469 11.35 13.82 32.00
C PHE A 469 11.90 12.98 33.13
N GLY A 470 13.20 13.08 33.35
CA GLY A 470 13.91 12.32 34.38
C GLY A 470 14.27 13.16 35.60
N ARG A 471 15.06 12.55 36.50
CA ARG A 471 15.60 13.17 37.73
C ARG A 471 16.35 14.48 37.37
N GLY A 472 16.03 15.58 38.10
CA GLY A 472 16.60 16.90 37.88
C GLY A 472 15.86 17.77 36.87
N ASP A 473 14.96 17.17 36.06
CA ASP A 473 14.11 17.88 35.13
C ASP A 473 12.88 18.52 35.79
N PHE A 474 12.25 19.42 35.02
CA PHE A 474 10.94 19.96 35.38
C PHE A 474 9.95 19.83 34.23
N PHE A 475 8.65 19.76 34.58
CA PHE A 475 7.54 19.72 33.62
C PHE A 475 6.35 20.55 34.11
N GLY A 476 5.35 20.72 33.24
CA GLY A 476 4.19 21.56 33.54
C GLY A 476 4.40 23.05 33.35
N GLY A 477 5.61 23.47 32.89
CA GLY A 477 6.02 24.88 32.79
C GLY A 477 5.24 25.70 31.77
N LEU A 478 4.70 25.13 30.69
CA LEU A 478 3.92 25.86 29.69
C LEU A 478 2.65 26.46 30.31
N ALA A 479 1.83 25.60 30.90
CA ALA A 479 0.59 26.02 31.54
C ALA A 479 0.83 26.92 32.77
N PHE A 480 1.92 26.70 33.48
CA PHE A 480 2.36 27.57 34.58
C PHE A 480 2.69 28.99 34.13
N LEU A 481 3.29 29.15 32.93
CA LEU A 481 3.68 30.46 32.39
C LEU A 481 2.51 31.22 31.69
N ASP A 482 1.69 30.48 30.93
CA ASP A 482 0.64 31.10 30.10
C ASP A 482 -0.75 31.09 30.77
N GLY A 483 -0.89 30.44 31.94
CA GLY A 483 -2.14 30.36 32.71
C GLY A 483 -3.25 29.54 32.03
N ARG A 484 -2.91 28.79 30.97
CA ARG A 484 -3.88 27.95 30.25
C ARG A 484 -4.06 26.61 30.95
N PRO A 485 -5.18 25.91 30.70
CA PRO A 485 -5.33 24.52 31.13
C PRO A 485 -4.22 23.61 30.57
N ARG A 486 -3.93 22.52 31.27
CA ARG A 486 -2.96 21.49 30.84
C ARG A 486 -3.27 21.01 29.42
N GLY A 487 -2.31 21.05 28.53
CA GLY A 487 -2.47 20.58 27.14
C GLY A 487 -2.36 19.06 26.97
N ASN A 488 -1.68 18.41 27.90
CA ASN A 488 -1.25 17.01 27.86
C ASN A 488 -1.50 16.32 29.19
N ASP A 489 -1.49 14.97 29.20
CA ASP A 489 -1.51 14.18 30.42
C ASP A 489 -0.07 13.91 30.88
N ALA A 490 0.17 13.93 32.20
CA ALA A 490 1.44 13.55 32.80
C ALA A 490 1.26 12.33 33.70
N ILE A 491 2.04 11.27 33.47
CA ILE A 491 1.93 10.00 34.18
C ILE A 491 3.32 9.62 34.70
N ALA A 492 3.41 9.26 36.01
CA ALA A 492 4.63 8.76 36.60
C ALA A 492 5.02 7.42 35.95
N ALA A 493 6.19 7.33 35.33
CA ALA A 493 6.66 6.10 34.70
C ALA A 493 7.13 5.04 35.70
N VAL A 494 7.69 5.51 36.79
CA VAL A 494 8.12 4.75 37.96
C VAL A 494 7.66 5.49 39.22
N GLU A 495 7.91 4.95 40.41
CA GLU A 495 7.70 5.72 41.64
C GLU A 495 8.50 7.02 41.58
N THR A 496 7.82 8.16 41.65
CA THR A 496 8.42 9.47 41.36
C THR A 496 8.10 10.48 42.45
N GLU A 497 9.15 11.16 42.91
CA GLU A 497 9.07 12.23 43.89
C GLU A 497 9.35 13.59 43.26
N PHE A 498 8.50 14.59 43.57
CA PHE A 498 8.58 15.95 43.04
C PHE A 498 8.67 17.00 44.11
N PHE A 499 9.35 18.08 43.83
CA PHE A 499 9.00 19.39 44.39
C PHE A 499 7.92 20.02 43.49
N VAL A 500 6.88 20.55 44.14
CA VAL A 500 5.78 21.24 43.47
C VAL A 500 5.83 22.70 43.87
N LEU A 501 5.89 23.59 42.88
CA LEU A 501 5.82 25.04 43.01
C LEU A 501 4.47 25.50 42.47
N SER A 502 3.54 25.91 43.35
CA SER A 502 2.28 26.50 42.88
C SER A 502 2.49 27.94 42.40
N LEU A 503 1.56 28.43 41.57
CA LEU A 503 1.57 29.83 41.08
C LEU A 503 1.40 30.81 42.27
N GLU A 504 0.63 30.45 43.29
CA GLU A 504 0.46 31.23 44.49
C GLU A 504 1.79 31.36 45.27
N GLN A 505 2.49 30.22 45.48
CA GLN A 505 3.81 30.21 46.14
C GLN A 505 4.82 31.03 45.31
N PHE A 506 4.81 30.87 43.96
CA PHE A 506 5.69 31.62 43.10
C PHE A 506 5.45 33.14 43.19
N ASN A 507 4.19 33.59 43.23
CA ASN A 507 3.84 34.99 43.37
C ASN A 507 4.30 35.54 44.74
N ALA A 508 4.11 34.82 45.83
CA ALA A 508 4.63 35.19 47.15
C ALA A 508 6.16 35.33 47.15
N ILE A 509 6.88 34.36 46.55
CA ILE A 509 8.33 34.40 46.40
C ILE A 509 8.76 35.58 45.54
N SER A 510 8.00 35.94 44.52
CA SER A 510 8.32 37.05 43.60
C SER A 510 8.23 38.41 44.30
N GLU A 511 7.39 38.59 45.31
CA GLU A 511 7.28 39.81 46.10
C GLU A 511 8.46 39.94 47.07
N GLU A 512 8.85 38.85 47.72
CA GLU A 512 9.91 38.86 48.77
C GLU A 512 11.32 38.72 48.14
N HIS A 513 11.48 37.87 47.10
CA HIS A 513 12.76 37.52 46.49
C HIS A 513 12.76 37.71 44.97
N LYS A 514 12.60 38.94 44.48
CA LYS A 514 12.52 39.28 43.05
C LYS A 514 13.63 38.70 42.17
N ARG A 515 14.87 38.63 42.67
CA ARG A 515 16.00 38.05 41.95
C ARG A 515 15.85 36.54 41.75
N LEU A 516 15.29 35.82 42.74
CA LEU A 516 15.05 34.39 42.65
C LEU A 516 13.95 34.09 41.60
N ALA A 517 12.84 34.84 41.70
CA ALA A 517 11.76 34.71 40.72
C ALA A 517 12.20 34.99 39.27
N LEU A 518 12.98 36.04 39.03
CA LEU A 518 13.57 36.34 37.72
C LEU A 518 14.48 35.24 37.23
N THR A 519 15.24 34.63 38.14
CA THR A 519 16.13 33.53 37.79
C THR A 519 15.38 32.28 37.38
N LEU A 520 14.35 31.91 38.16
CA LEU A 520 13.45 30.81 37.86
C LEU A 520 12.80 31.00 36.48
N LEU A 521 12.18 32.15 36.24
CA LEU A 521 11.57 32.48 34.95
C LEU A 521 12.59 32.41 33.80
N SER A 522 13.78 32.95 34.00
CA SER A 522 14.83 32.92 32.97
C SER A 522 15.29 31.48 32.67
N ALA A 523 15.43 30.65 33.71
CA ALA A 523 15.85 29.26 33.55
C ALA A 523 14.73 28.43 32.87
N ILE A 524 13.48 28.58 33.29
CA ILE A 524 12.33 27.92 32.66
C ILE A 524 12.23 28.34 31.19
N SER A 525 12.31 29.65 30.89
CA SER A 525 12.22 30.17 29.52
C SER A 525 13.35 29.66 28.64
N ARG A 526 14.59 29.59 29.16
CA ARG A 526 15.74 29.04 28.42
C ARG A 526 15.53 27.57 28.08
N THR A 527 15.11 26.77 29.05
CA THR A 527 14.86 25.33 28.84
C THR A 527 13.73 25.13 27.83
N LEU A 528 12.65 25.90 27.90
CA LEU A 528 11.56 25.84 26.92
C LEU A 528 12.02 26.24 25.51
N ALA A 529 12.88 27.29 25.39
CA ALA A 529 13.45 27.68 24.12
C ALA A 529 14.35 26.59 23.52
N LEU A 530 15.14 25.88 24.32
CA LEU A 530 15.93 24.72 23.90
C LEU A 530 15.04 23.58 23.43
N ARG A 531 13.97 23.26 24.18
CA ARG A 531 13.00 22.21 23.81
C ARG A 531 12.30 22.56 22.48
N LEU A 532 11.95 23.82 22.28
CA LEU A 532 11.34 24.28 21.02
C LEU A 532 12.30 24.11 19.83
N ARG A 533 13.58 24.49 19.98
CA ARG A 533 14.58 24.29 18.92
C ARG A 533 14.79 22.83 18.58
N HIS A 534 14.80 21.94 19.57
CA HIS A 534 14.85 20.51 19.32
C HIS A 534 13.67 20.01 18.50
N ALA A 535 12.45 20.41 18.91
CA ALA A 535 11.24 20.06 18.19
C ALA A 535 11.23 20.61 16.73
N ASP A 536 11.70 21.84 16.53
CA ASP A 536 11.84 22.44 15.20
C ASP A 536 12.82 21.66 14.31
N THR A 537 13.94 21.20 14.89
CA THR A 537 14.92 20.38 14.18
C THR A 537 14.33 19.01 13.80
N GLU A 538 13.62 18.36 14.70
CA GLU A 538 12.93 17.10 14.43
C GLU A 538 11.85 17.22 13.34
N ILE A 539 11.07 18.29 13.39
CA ILE A 539 10.05 18.60 12.37
C ILE A 539 10.73 18.86 11.02
N ALA A 540 11.82 19.62 10.98
CA ALA A 540 12.56 19.88 9.76
C ALA A 540 13.11 18.59 9.14
N MET A 541 13.70 17.70 9.93
CA MET A 541 14.17 16.39 9.44
C MET A 541 13.05 15.51 8.90
N LEU A 542 11.84 15.58 9.50
CA LEU A 542 10.67 14.83 9.02
C LEU A 542 10.08 15.39 7.71
N HIS A 543 10.40 16.64 7.35
CA HIS A 543 9.92 17.31 6.15
C HIS A 543 10.96 17.36 5.00
N GLU A 544 12.23 17.17 5.27
CA GLU A 544 13.29 17.12 4.24
C GLU A 544 13.27 15.80 3.43
N TYR A 545 12.44 14.85 3.80
CA TYR A 545 12.27 13.54 3.17
C TYR A 545 10.78 13.21 2.95
#